data_592d4dc6b66bac643de59cf89945052b
#
_entry.id   592d4dc6b66bac643de59cf89945052b
#
_cell.length_a   1.000
_cell.length_b   1.000
_cell.length_c   1.000
_cell.angle_alpha   90.00
_cell.angle_beta   90.00
_cell.angle_gamma   90.00
#
_symmetry.space_group_name_H-M   'P 1'
#
loop_
_entity.id
_entity.type
_entity.pdbx_description
1 polymer ?
#
loop_
_entity_poly.entity_id
_entity_poly.type
_entity_poly.pdbx_seq_one_letter_code
_entity_poly.pdbx_strand_id
1 'polypeptide(L)'
;NSIVKFGNEVAMEISKASDQVLNSMNMDQINDSGELLQHLSAVMDQFDAKELTEEPKKGVFANLRKQVDKLLAKYHTMGDDVDKIYVQLRQYETEIEASNVKLETMFNANIQYYKDLLLYIMAGEQACVELDQYIADYRKKLEAEPDSGAVAMDLQTLEQTRQVFEQRVMDLKIAENVAMQTVPMLKAMQFSNLNLIRK
;
A
#
# COMPACT_ATOMS: atom_id res chain seq x y z
N ASN A 1 -33.89 -0.29 -3.90
CA ASN A 1 -32.82 -0.65 -2.93
C ASN A 1 -31.70 -1.54 -3.49
N SER A 2 -31.94 -2.36 -4.54
CA SER A 2 -30.90 -3.21 -5.15
C SER A 2 -29.95 -2.41 -6.05
N ILE A 3 -30.44 -1.39 -6.74
CA ILE A 3 -29.63 -0.55 -7.64
C ILE A 3 -28.58 0.25 -6.86
N VAL A 4 -28.95 0.80 -5.70
CA VAL A 4 -28.01 1.53 -4.82
C VAL A 4 -26.89 0.63 -4.31
N LYS A 5 -27.14 -0.68 -4.21
CA LYS A 5 -26.18 -1.69 -3.78
C LYS A 5 -25.37 -2.29 -4.93
N PHE A 6 -25.72 -1.99 -6.19
CA PHE A 6 -25.05 -2.53 -7.35
C PHE A 6 -23.55 -2.19 -7.36
N GLY A 7 -22.68 -3.18 -7.36
CA GLY A 7 -21.24 -3.03 -7.31
C GLY A 7 -20.67 -2.43 -6.00
N ASN A 8 -21.51 -2.19 -4.97
CA ASN A 8 -21.08 -1.53 -3.74
C ASN A 8 -20.02 -2.33 -2.99
N GLU A 9 -20.18 -3.64 -2.93
CA GLU A 9 -19.25 -4.54 -2.26
C GLU A 9 -17.85 -4.44 -2.87
N VAL A 10 -17.75 -4.53 -4.21
CA VAL A 10 -16.46 -4.42 -4.93
C VAL A 10 -15.83 -3.04 -4.75
N ALA A 11 -16.60 -1.96 -4.85
CA ALA A 11 -16.11 -0.61 -4.62
C ALA A 11 -15.61 -0.39 -3.18
N MET A 12 -16.31 -0.95 -2.19
CA MET A 12 -15.88 -0.91 -0.79
C MET A 12 -14.60 -1.70 -0.55
N GLU A 13 -14.44 -2.88 -1.15
CA GLU A 13 -13.21 -3.67 -1.02
C GLU A 13 -12.01 -2.98 -1.67
N ILE A 14 -12.20 -2.30 -2.81
CA ILE A 14 -11.15 -1.48 -3.43
C ILE A 14 -10.75 -0.30 -2.54
N SER A 15 -11.73 0.42 -1.99
CA SER A 15 -11.44 1.52 -1.06
C SER A 15 -10.67 1.02 0.17
N LYS A 16 -11.11 -0.07 0.76
CA LYS A 16 -10.46 -0.70 1.91
C LYS A 16 -9.05 -1.19 1.59
N ALA A 17 -8.85 -1.80 0.41
CA ALA A 17 -7.52 -2.21 -0.04
C ALA A 17 -6.60 -1.01 -0.23
N SER A 18 -7.10 0.10 -0.80
CA SER A 18 -6.35 1.34 -0.98
C SER A 18 -5.97 1.99 0.34
N ASP A 19 -6.90 2.04 1.32
CA ASP A 19 -6.63 2.54 2.67
C ASP A 19 -5.58 1.69 3.39
N GLN A 20 -5.60 0.37 3.21
CA GLN A 20 -4.59 -0.53 3.75
C GLN A 20 -3.21 -0.28 3.14
N VAL A 21 -3.14 0.02 1.84
CA VAL A 21 -1.88 0.41 1.17
C VAL A 21 -1.35 1.71 1.77
N LEU A 22 -2.19 2.74 1.87
CA LEU A 22 -1.80 4.03 2.43
C LEU A 22 -1.33 3.90 3.89
N ASN A 23 -2.03 3.11 4.70
CA ASN A 23 -1.66 2.85 6.09
C ASN A 23 -0.41 1.96 6.23
N SER A 24 -0.11 1.12 5.23
CA SER A 24 1.12 0.30 5.19
C SER A 24 2.34 1.10 4.74
N MET A 25 2.15 2.30 4.23
CA MET A 25 3.21 3.26 3.91
C MET A 25 3.79 3.94 5.16
N ASN A 26 3.63 3.36 6.36
CA ASN A 26 4.29 3.86 7.55
C ASN A 26 5.80 3.86 7.32
N MET A 27 6.33 5.06 7.07
CA MET A 27 7.75 5.33 6.82
C MET A 27 8.62 5.08 8.05
N ASP A 28 8.01 4.80 9.21
CA ASP A 28 8.71 4.65 10.48
C ASP A 28 9.73 3.51 10.44
N GLN A 29 9.36 2.35 9.89
CA GLN A 29 10.31 1.21 9.76
C GLN A 29 11.47 1.49 8.80
N ILE A 30 11.25 2.29 7.75
CA ILE A 30 12.30 2.70 6.81
C ILE A 30 13.24 3.70 7.47
N ASN A 31 12.70 4.63 8.25
CA ASN A 31 13.49 5.61 8.99
C ASN A 31 14.32 4.92 10.09
N ASP A 32 13.73 4.00 10.85
CA ASP A 32 14.41 3.27 11.92
C ASP A 32 15.59 2.42 11.39
N SER A 33 15.43 1.77 10.23
CA SER A 33 16.53 1.02 9.59
C SER A 33 17.66 1.97 9.13
N GLY A 34 17.31 3.17 8.64
CA GLY A 34 18.27 4.20 8.28
C GLY A 34 19.07 4.72 9.49
N GLU A 35 18.41 4.95 10.62
CA GLU A 35 19.05 5.35 11.88
C GLU A 35 19.97 4.25 12.41
N LEU A 36 19.57 2.97 12.32
CA LEU A 36 20.44 1.85 12.69
C LEU A 36 21.69 1.73 11.83
N LEU A 37 21.58 1.95 10.51
CA LEU A 37 22.73 1.96 9.61
C LEU A 37 23.67 3.14 9.90
N GLN A 38 23.14 4.31 10.25
CA GLN A 38 23.93 5.45 10.70
C GLN A 38 24.64 5.14 12.02
N HIS A 39 23.95 4.49 12.96
CA HIS A 39 24.55 4.08 14.23
C HIS A 39 25.66 3.05 14.01
N LEU A 40 25.43 2.06 13.15
CA LEU A 40 26.46 1.07 12.77
C LEU A 40 27.69 1.78 12.16
N SER A 41 27.49 2.73 11.23
CA SER A 41 28.58 3.52 10.65
C SER A 41 29.35 4.28 11.73
N ALA A 42 28.67 4.93 12.67
CA ALA A 42 29.29 5.67 13.76
C ALA A 42 30.10 4.75 14.70
N VAL A 43 29.62 3.53 14.96
CA VAL A 43 30.37 2.53 15.74
C VAL A 43 31.59 2.05 14.97
N MET A 44 31.44 1.79 13.66
CA MET A 44 32.56 1.35 12.80
C MET A 44 33.61 2.45 12.62
N ASP A 45 33.22 3.73 12.55
CA ASP A 45 34.14 4.87 12.46
C ASP A 45 35.01 5.04 13.72
N GLN A 46 34.60 4.50 14.86
CA GLN A 46 35.37 4.45 16.09
C GLN A 46 36.43 3.33 16.08
N PHE A 47 36.37 2.43 15.09
CA PHE A 47 37.34 1.34 14.94
C PHE A 47 38.56 1.83 14.21
N ASP A 48 39.69 1.98 14.92
CA ASP A 48 40.98 2.27 14.34
C ASP A 48 41.90 1.04 14.43
N ALA A 49 42.06 0.38 13.28
CA ALA A 49 42.93 -0.81 13.18
C ALA A 49 44.41 -0.50 13.56
N LYS A 50 44.83 0.76 13.50
CA LYS A 50 46.20 1.17 13.89
C LYS A 50 46.36 1.10 15.41
N GLU A 51 45.32 1.34 16.19
CA GLU A 51 45.38 1.20 17.66
C GLU A 51 45.75 -0.23 18.11
N LEU A 52 45.42 -1.24 17.28
CA LEU A 52 45.70 -2.67 17.57
C LEU A 52 47.13 -3.10 17.12
N THR A 53 47.75 -2.35 16.23
CA THR A 53 49.03 -2.72 15.60
C THR A 53 50.23 -1.93 16.12
N GLU A 54 50.02 -0.86 16.93
CA GLU A 54 51.12 -0.13 17.53
C GLU A 54 51.87 -0.97 18.58
N GLU A 55 53.11 -1.33 18.28
CA GLU A 55 53.96 -1.97 19.25
C GLU A 55 54.24 -1.05 20.45
N PRO A 56 54.11 -1.57 21.69
CA PRO A 56 54.30 -0.77 22.88
C PRO A 56 55.75 -0.32 22.99
N LYS A 57 55.95 1.00 23.03
CA LYS A 57 57.29 1.60 23.29
C LYS A 57 57.82 1.07 24.64
N LYS A 58 59.00 0.44 24.59
CA LYS A 58 59.68 -0.16 25.74
C LYS A 58 59.87 0.87 26.87
N GLY A 59 59.21 0.65 28.01
CA GLY A 59 59.58 1.35 29.23
C GLY A 59 58.63 1.47 30.39
N VAL A 60 57.31 1.12 30.30
CA VAL A 60 56.35 1.32 31.41
C VAL A 60 55.32 0.20 31.50
N PHE A 61 55.74 -0.94 32.02
CA PHE A 61 54.89 -2.17 32.09
C PHE A 61 53.56 -2.04 32.87
N ALA A 62 53.48 -1.19 33.89
CA ALA A 62 52.28 -1.04 34.68
C ALA A 62 51.18 -0.21 34.02
N ASN A 63 51.58 0.80 33.24
CA ASN A 63 50.63 1.64 32.46
C ASN A 63 50.17 0.94 31.18
N LEU A 64 51.03 0.07 30.63
CA LEU A 64 50.73 -0.72 29.44
C LEU A 64 49.52 -1.65 29.64
N ARG A 65 49.53 -2.36 30.76
CA ARG A 65 48.43 -3.29 31.08
C ARG A 65 47.08 -2.57 31.22
N LYS A 66 47.06 -1.39 31.87
CA LYS A 66 45.84 -0.58 31.96
C LYS A 66 45.40 -0.01 30.62
N GLN A 67 46.33 0.32 29.71
CA GLN A 67 45.98 0.76 28.34
C GLN A 67 45.45 -0.37 27.50
N VAL A 68 46.05 -1.56 27.57
CA VAL A 68 45.59 -2.77 26.89
C VAL A 68 44.20 -3.19 27.42
N ASP A 69 44.01 -3.18 28.75
CA ASP A 69 42.72 -3.50 29.33
C ASP A 69 41.61 -2.50 28.90
N LYS A 70 41.95 -1.19 28.80
CA LYS A 70 41.02 -0.16 28.28
C LYS A 70 40.70 -0.36 26.81
N LEU A 71 41.72 -0.72 26.00
CA LEU A 71 41.55 -0.99 24.58
C LEU A 71 40.68 -2.23 24.36
N LEU A 72 40.95 -3.31 25.07
CA LEU A 72 40.16 -4.54 25.03
C LEU A 72 38.72 -4.29 25.47
N ALA A 73 38.50 -3.49 26.54
CA ALA A 73 37.16 -3.12 26.97
C ALA A 73 36.42 -2.30 25.93
N LYS A 74 37.10 -1.33 25.29
CA LYS A 74 36.53 -0.51 24.18
C LYS A 74 36.06 -1.41 23.02
N TYR A 75 36.92 -2.32 22.55
CA TYR A 75 36.57 -3.17 21.41
C TYR A 75 35.57 -4.27 21.79
N HIS A 76 35.57 -4.76 23.02
CA HIS A 76 34.54 -5.66 23.50
C HIS A 76 33.17 -4.98 23.52
N THR A 77 33.08 -3.75 24.04
CA THR A 77 31.83 -2.96 24.04
C THR A 77 31.36 -2.67 22.62
N MET A 78 32.28 -2.34 21.71
CA MET A 78 31.96 -2.12 20.29
C MET A 78 31.44 -3.40 19.65
N GLY A 79 32.03 -4.57 19.96
CA GLY A 79 31.55 -5.87 19.48
C GLY A 79 30.11 -6.16 19.94
N ASP A 80 29.84 -5.92 21.21
CA ASP A 80 28.47 -6.08 21.76
C ASP A 80 27.46 -5.14 21.09
N ASP A 81 27.83 -3.91 20.75
CA ASP A 81 26.96 -2.95 20.08
C ASP A 81 26.76 -3.35 18.60
N VAL A 82 27.80 -3.81 17.92
CA VAL A 82 27.68 -4.36 16.55
C VAL A 82 26.77 -5.58 16.53
N ASP A 83 26.89 -6.50 17.48
CA ASP A 83 26.05 -7.70 17.59
C ASP A 83 24.57 -7.32 17.81
N LYS A 84 24.30 -6.35 18.67
CA LYS A 84 22.92 -5.84 18.88
C LYS A 84 22.34 -5.24 17.60
N ILE A 85 23.10 -4.38 16.91
CA ILE A 85 22.68 -3.78 15.65
C ILE A 85 22.44 -4.87 14.59
N TYR A 86 23.30 -5.89 14.51
CA TYR A 86 23.14 -7.01 13.59
C TYR A 86 21.83 -7.77 13.83
N VAL A 87 21.50 -8.07 15.11
CA VAL A 87 20.25 -8.73 15.46
C VAL A 87 19.04 -7.90 15.06
N GLN A 88 19.08 -6.57 15.28
CA GLN A 88 18.01 -5.66 14.90
C GLN A 88 17.86 -5.59 13.37
N LEU A 89 18.96 -5.50 12.63
CA LEU A 89 18.94 -5.51 11.16
C LEU A 89 18.33 -6.81 10.60
N ARG A 90 18.64 -7.95 11.19
CA ARG A 90 18.02 -9.23 10.83
C ARG A 90 16.52 -9.27 11.10
N GLN A 91 16.08 -8.65 12.18
CA GLN A 91 14.66 -8.51 12.47
C GLN A 91 13.98 -7.64 11.41
N TYR A 92 14.56 -6.49 11.05
CA TYR A 92 14.01 -5.63 9.98
C TYR A 92 13.99 -6.34 8.62
N GLU A 93 15.04 -7.09 8.27
CA GLU A 93 15.03 -7.92 7.06
C GLU A 93 13.79 -8.83 7.01
N THR A 94 13.54 -9.56 8.11
CA THR A 94 12.38 -10.45 8.23
C THR A 94 11.05 -9.70 8.13
N GLU A 95 10.93 -8.53 8.76
CA GLU A 95 9.73 -7.70 8.70
C GLU A 95 9.49 -7.13 7.30
N ILE A 96 10.55 -6.73 6.58
CA ILE A 96 10.49 -6.26 5.20
C ILE A 96 10.07 -7.40 4.26
N GLU A 97 10.59 -8.60 4.44
CA GLU A 97 10.17 -9.78 3.67
C GLU A 97 8.69 -10.10 3.89
N ALA A 98 8.23 -10.10 5.14
CA ALA A 98 6.82 -10.30 5.47
C ALA A 98 5.92 -9.20 4.88
N SER A 99 6.38 -7.95 4.90
CA SER A 99 5.72 -6.83 4.24
C SER A 99 5.58 -7.05 2.73
N ASN A 100 6.63 -7.54 2.06
CA ASN A 100 6.59 -7.82 0.62
C ASN A 100 5.57 -8.92 0.27
N VAL A 101 5.46 -9.97 1.07
CA VAL A 101 4.42 -11.01 0.89
C VAL A 101 3.02 -10.41 1.04
N LYS A 102 2.83 -9.54 2.02
CA LYS A 102 1.56 -8.81 2.21
C LYS A 102 1.23 -7.92 1.02
N LEU A 103 2.21 -7.14 0.53
CA LEU A 103 2.04 -6.27 -0.65
C LEU A 103 1.69 -7.07 -1.90
N GLU A 104 2.28 -8.26 -2.10
CA GLU A 104 1.93 -9.14 -3.22
C GLU A 104 0.49 -9.65 -3.12
N THR A 105 0.05 -10.03 -1.92
CA THR A 105 -1.32 -10.44 -1.67
C THR A 105 -2.30 -9.30 -1.97
N MET A 106 -1.99 -8.08 -1.53
CA MET A 106 -2.79 -6.88 -1.79
C MET A 106 -2.83 -6.54 -3.28
N PHE A 107 -1.71 -6.67 -3.99
CA PHE A 107 -1.63 -6.48 -5.44
C PHE A 107 -2.56 -7.44 -6.17
N ASN A 108 -2.51 -8.73 -5.85
CA ASN A 108 -3.34 -9.74 -6.49
C ASN A 108 -4.84 -9.54 -6.20
N ALA A 109 -5.17 -9.19 -4.96
CA ALA A 109 -6.55 -8.84 -4.57
C ALA A 109 -7.06 -7.61 -5.33
N ASN A 110 -6.24 -6.55 -5.44
CA ASN A 110 -6.60 -5.32 -6.16
C ASN A 110 -6.83 -5.59 -7.66
N ILE A 111 -6.02 -6.43 -8.29
CA ILE A 111 -6.22 -6.84 -9.68
C ILE A 111 -7.54 -7.59 -9.85
N GLN A 112 -7.90 -8.47 -8.91
CA GLN A 112 -9.17 -9.20 -8.97
C GLN A 112 -10.36 -8.25 -8.80
N TYR A 113 -10.34 -7.38 -7.80
CA TYR A 113 -11.39 -6.38 -7.60
C TYR A 113 -11.54 -5.42 -8.78
N TYR A 114 -10.43 -5.04 -9.41
CA TYR A 114 -10.45 -4.24 -10.63
C TYR A 114 -11.21 -4.95 -11.77
N LYS A 115 -10.95 -6.25 -11.98
CA LYS A 115 -11.65 -7.03 -12.99
C LYS A 115 -13.15 -7.14 -12.71
N ASP A 116 -13.51 -7.41 -11.45
CA ASP A 116 -14.90 -7.52 -11.03
C ASP A 116 -15.61 -6.17 -11.20
N LEU A 117 -14.94 -5.06 -10.87
CA LEU A 117 -15.45 -3.71 -11.03
C LEU A 117 -15.75 -3.36 -12.48
N LEU A 118 -14.87 -3.75 -13.42
CA LEU A 118 -15.11 -3.57 -14.85
C LEU A 118 -16.37 -4.27 -15.32
N LEU A 119 -16.64 -5.48 -14.83
CA LEU A 119 -17.87 -6.21 -15.15
C LEU A 119 -19.12 -5.46 -14.66
N TYR A 120 -19.08 -4.91 -13.45
CA TYR A 120 -20.17 -4.09 -12.92
C TYR A 120 -20.36 -2.79 -13.70
N ILE A 121 -19.29 -2.12 -14.11
CA ILE A 121 -19.36 -0.91 -14.94
C ILE A 121 -20.03 -1.24 -16.27
N MET A 122 -19.56 -2.28 -16.97
CA MET A 122 -20.12 -2.71 -18.26
C MET A 122 -21.60 -3.07 -18.14
N ALA A 123 -21.98 -3.85 -17.12
CA ALA A 123 -23.37 -4.22 -16.90
C ALA A 123 -24.25 -2.99 -16.55
N GLY A 124 -23.73 -2.05 -15.80
CA GLY A 124 -24.41 -0.80 -15.47
C GLY A 124 -24.61 0.12 -16.67
N GLU A 125 -23.59 0.24 -17.53
CA GLU A 125 -23.69 0.98 -18.80
C GLU A 125 -24.71 0.35 -19.75
N GLN A 126 -24.71 -0.96 -19.86
CA GLN A 126 -25.69 -1.69 -20.65
C GLN A 126 -27.12 -1.47 -20.11
N ALA A 127 -27.31 -1.53 -18.79
CA ALA A 127 -28.58 -1.24 -18.15
C ALA A 127 -29.08 0.19 -18.44
N CYS A 128 -28.19 1.18 -18.48
CA CYS A 128 -28.53 2.55 -18.87
C CYS A 128 -29.04 2.61 -20.31
N VAL A 129 -28.37 1.90 -21.25
CA VAL A 129 -28.79 1.84 -22.67
C VAL A 129 -30.16 1.19 -22.80
N GLU A 130 -30.43 0.10 -22.09
CA GLU A 130 -31.73 -0.57 -22.09
C GLU A 130 -32.83 0.32 -21.50
N LEU A 131 -32.55 1.02 -20.40
CA LEU A 131 -33.48 1.97 -19.82
C LEU A 131 -33.78 3.14 -20.76
N ASP A 132 -32.80 3.66 -21.49
CA ASP A 132 -33.01 4.71 -22.51
C ASP A 132 -33.97 4.25 -23.62
N GLN A 133 -33.91 2.96 -24.03
CA GLN A 133 -34.85 2.38 -24.98
C GLN A 133 -36.27 2.30 -24.40
N TYR A 134 -36.40 1.80 -23.18
CA TYR A 134 -37.70 1.76 -22.51
C TYR A 134 -38.31 3.16 -22.30
N ILE A 135 -37.51 4.13 -21.91
CA ILE A 135 -37.93 5.54 -21.76
C ILE A 135 -38.44 6.08 -23.10
N ALA A 136 -37.71 5.82 -24.20
CA ALA A 136 -38.14 6.24 -25.54
C ALA A 136 -39.49 5.65 -25.96
N ASP A 137 -39.71 4.37 -25.66
CA ASP A 137 -40.97 3.67 -25.97
C ASP A 137 -42.12 4.17 -25.10
N TYR A 138 -41.91 4.42 -23.82
CA TYR A 138 -42.92 4.99 -22.93
C TYR A 138 -43.27 6.46 -23.28
N ARG A 139 -42.30 7.26 -23.77
CA ARG A 139 -42.56 8.59 -24.31
C ARG A 139 -43.51 8.55 -25.53
N LYS A 140 -43.28 7.61 -26.46
CA LYS A 140 -44.18 7.40 -27.62
C LYS A 140 -45.59 6.96 -27.18
N LYS A 141 -45.69 6.09 -26.16
CA LYS A 141 -46.98 5.70 -25.60
C LYS A 141 -47.74 6.89 -24.95
N LEU A 142 -47.03 7.75 -24.25
CA LEU A 142 -47.58 8.95 -23.63
C LEU A 142 -48.03 9.96 -24.69
N GLU A 143 -47.28 10.08 -25.82
CA GLU A 143 -47.73 10.90 -26.97
C GLU A 143 -49.03 10.38 -27.58
N ALA A 144 -49.19 9.06 -27.64
CA ALA A 144 -50.43 8.42 -28.17
C ALA A 144 -51.62 8.50 -27.18
N GLU A 145 -51.33 8.50 -25.88
CA GLU A 145 -52.32 8.53 -24.79
C GLU A 145 -51.96 9.61 -23.76
N PRO A 146 -52.12 10.91 -24.09
CA PRO A 146 -51.62 12.02 -23.23
C PRO A 146 -52.24 12.09 -21.84
N ASP A 147 -53.49 11.58 -21.70
CA ASP A 147 -54.23 11.58 -20.43
C ASP A 147 -53.97 10.35 -19.55
N SER A 148 -53.08 9.44 -19.99
CA SER A 148 -52.76 8.24 -19.23
C SER A 148 -51.80 8.56 -18.06
N GLY A 149 -52.36 8.82 -16.88
CA GLY A 149 -51.60 9.06 -15.66
C GLY A 149 -50.69 7.88 -15.27
N ALA A 150 -51.09 6.65 -15.62
CA ALA A 150 -50.29 5.45 -15.36
C ALA A 150 -49.03 5.44 -16.21
N VAL A 151 -49.10 5.74 -17.51
CA VAL A 151 -47.96 5.80 -18.42
C VAL A 151 -47.02 6.91 -18.01
N ALA A 152 -47.52 8.10 -17.60
CA ALA A 152 -46.74 9.19 -17.10
C ALA A 152 -45.94 8.83 -15.82
N MET A 153 -46.57 8.12 -14.92
CA MET A 153 -45.98 7.66 -13.67
C MET A 153 -44.87 6.61 -13.89
N ASP A 154 -45.11 5.68 -14.81
CA ASP A 154 -44.11 4.68 -15.21
C ASP A 154 -42.93 5.33 -15.88
N LEU A 155 -43.12 6.29 -16.80
CA LEU A 155 -42.08 7.05 -17.44
C LEU A 155 -41.22 7.79 -16.41
N GLN A 156 -41.84 8.48 -15.47
CA GLN A 156 -41.12 9.17 -14.41
C GLN A 156 -40.26 8.20 -13.57
N THR A 157 -40.80 7.02 -13.26
CA THR A 157 -40.08 5.96 -12.52
C THR A 157 -38.90 5.44 -13.30
N LEU A 158 -39.01 5.23 -14.61
CA LEU A 158 -37.93 4.80 -15.49
C LEU A 158 -36.82 5.86 -15.56
N GLU A 159 -37.19 7.14 -15.73
CA GLU A 159 -36.21 8.26 -15.78
C GLU A 159 -35.44 8.38 -14.45
N GLN A 160 -36.12 8.29 -13.31
CA GLN A 160 -35.46 8.29 -11.99
C GLN A 160 -34.55 7.07 -11.82
N THR A 161 -35.00 5.88 -12.22
CA THR A 161 -34.20 4.66 -12.16
C THR A 161 -32.94 4.77 -13.01
N ARG A 162 -33.08 5.30 -14.22
CA ARG A 162 -31.95 5.53 -15.15
C ARG A 162 -30.93 6.50 -14.54
N GLN A 163 -31.39 7.58 -13.92
CA GLN A 163 -30.51 8.56 -13.27
C GLN A 163 -29.73 7.93 -12.09
N VAL A 164 -30.39 7.11 -11.28
CA VAL A 164 -29.72 6.40 -10.17
C VAL A 164 -28.67 5.42 -10.69
N PHE A 165 -28.96 4.70 -11.80
CA PHE A 165 -27.97 3.81 -12.42
C PHE A 165 -26.77 4.57 -12.97
N GLU A 166 -27.00 5.68 -13.67
CA GLU A 166 -25.93 6.51 -14.21
C GLU A 166 -25.00 7.02 -13.10
N GLN A 167 -25.59 7.55 -12.02
CA GLN A 167 -24.81 7.99 -10.87
C GLN A 167 -23.98 6.83 -10.30
N ARG A 168 -24.59 5.65 -10.21
CA ARG A 168 -23.91 4.48 -9.68
C ARG A 168 -22.76 4.00 -10.57
N VAL A 169 -22.91 4.01 -11.89
CA VAL A 169 -21.85 3.71 -12.84
C VAL A 169 -20.70 4.72 -12.70
N MET A 170 -21.01 6.01 -12.48
CA MET A 170 -20.02 7.04 -12.25
C MET A 170 -19.21 6.78 -10.96
N ASP A 171 -19.88 6.40 -9.86
CA ASP A 171 -19.22 6.04 -8.61
C ASP A 171 -18.26 4.83 -8.80
N LEU A 172 -18.69 3.83 -9.56
CA LEU A 172 -17.87 2.66 -9.89
C LEU A 172 -16.65 3.02 -10.74
N LYS A 173 -16.77 3.96 -11.70
CA LYS A 173 -15.64 4.48 -12.48
C LYS A 173 -14.65 5.26 -11.63
N ILE A 174 -15.11 5.97 -10.61
CA ILE A 174 -14.20 6.60 -9.63
C ILE A 174 -13.41 5.53 -8.87
N ALA A 175 -14.08 4.48 -8.41
CA ALA A 175 -13.41 3.35 -7.74
C ALA A 175 -12.42 2.63 -8.67
N GLU A 176 -12.73 2.50 -9.97
CA GLU A 176 -11.82 1.98 -11.01
C GLU A 176 -10.54 2.80 -11.09
N ASN A 177 -10.64 4.13 -11.13
CA ASN A 177 -9.48 5.01 -11.17
C ASN A 177 -8.61 4.86 -9.92
N VAL A 178 -9.22 4.72 -8.73
CA VAL A 178 -8.48 4.45 -7.48
C VAL A 178 -7.74 3.13 -7.57
N ALA A 179 -8.39 2.05 -8.04
CA ALA A 179 -7.75 0.76 -8.22
C ALA A 179 -6.55 0.82 -9.18
N MET A 180 -6.69 1.53 -10.30
CA MET A 180 -5.61 1.73 -11.27
C MET A 180 -4.40 2.46 -10.68
N GLN A 181 -4.63 3.46 -9.84
CA GLN A 181 -3.54 4.22 -9.19
C GLN A 181 -2.85 3.40 -8.09
N THR A 182 -3.56 2.50 -7.42
CA THR A 182 -3.01 1.68 -6.34
C THR A 182 -2.00 0.65 -6.84
N VAL A 183 -2.18 0.10 -8.04
CA VAL A 183 -1.28 -0.92 -8.61
C VAL A 183 0.18 -0.47 -8.71
N PRO A 184 0.52 0.67 -9.36
CA PRO A 184 1.91 1.12 -9.42
C PRO A 184 2.47 1.51 -8.05
N MET A 185 1.65 2.00 -7.12
CA MET A 185 2.08 2.29 -5.75
C MET A 185 2.54 1.02 -5.03
N LEU A 186 1.77 -0.07 -5.10
CA LEU A 186 2.13 -1.36 -4.51
C LEU A 186 3.46 -1.88 -5.06
N LYS A 187 3.67 -1.78 -6.38
CA LYS A 187 4.93 -2.21 -7.00
C LYS A 187 6.11 -1.32 -6.61
N ALA A 188 5.90 -0.01 -6.50
CA ALA A 188 6.94 0.91 -6.03
C ALA A 188 7.37 0.60 -4.58
N MET A 189 6.42 0.28 -3.70
CA MET A 189 6.70 -0.12 -2.31
C MET A 189 7.50 -1.44 -2.26
N GLN A 190 7.10 -2.46 -3.02
CA GLN A 190 7.85 -3.72 -3.12
C GLN A 190 9.28 -3.49 -3.59
N PHE A 191 9.48 -2.65 -4.60
CA PHE A 191 10.80 -2.32 -5.11
C PHE A 191 11.66 -1.58 -4.08
N SER A 192 11.07 -0.63 -3.35
CA SER A 192 11.73 0.08 -2.25
C SER A 192 12.19 -0.89 -1.15
N ASN A 193 11.32 -1.80 -0.73
CA ASN A 193 11.63 -2.82 0.26
C ASN A 193 12.79 -3.75 -0.18
N LEU A 194 12.77 -4.19 -1.44
CA LEU A 194 13.86 -5.00 -1.99
C LEU A 194 15.20 -4.27 -2.03
N ASN A 195 15.19 -2.96 -2.27
CA ASN A 195 16.41 -2.15 -2.24
C ASN A 195 16.98 -1.99 -0.83
N LEU A 196 16.13 -1.99 0.20
CA LEU A 196 16.56 -1.95 1.61
C LEU A 196 17.23 -3.24 2.03
N ILE A 197 16.71 -4.41 1.63
CA ILE A 197 17.31 -5.71 1.94
C ILE A 197 18.70 -5.88 1.29
N ARG A 198 18.92 -5.25 0.13
CA ARG A 198 20.18 -5.39 -0.62
C ARG A 198 21.31 -4.47 -0.16
N LYS A 199 21.04 -3.49 0.67
CA LYS A 199 22.04 -2.59 1.25
C LYS A 199 22.64 -3.14 2.51
#